data_d7ddfbc26150a886a73dc40306c3f571
#
_entry.id   d7ddfbc26150a886a73dc40306c3f571
#
_cell.length_a   1.000
_cell.length_b   1.000
_cell.length_c   1.000
_cell.angle_alpha   90.00
_cell.angle_beta   90.00
_cell.angle_gamma   90.00
#
_symmetry.space_group_name_H-M   'P 1'
#
loop_
_entity.id
_entity.type
_entity.pdbx_description
1 polymer ?
#
loop_
_entity_poly.entity_id
_entity_poly.type
_entity_poly.pdbx_seq_one_letter_code
_entity_poly.pdbx_strand_id
1 'polypeptide(L)'
;MPRSPVKAVRRVEKVFPRVSPLTEAAKQGRFGADKGEVGVALTIRHPLSIVTVIARKGKAKALEEILAALRGSTVQWAGPDQYYVVAESRGEGALYCDLREKLAGLASVTDQSHGRVVIRLTGPKSRAVLAKGTPIDLHPNEFPIGRCAVTQIAHLGVHLSRAAADTYDLSVFRSFSESFWEWLTTMAEEFGYQVV
;
A
#
# COMPACT_ATOMS: atom_id res chain seq x y z
N MET A 1 49.69 31.01 -8.82
CA MET A 1 49.15 30.01 -9.78
C MET A 1 47.66 29.85 -9.53
N PRO A 2 46.79 30.17 -10.47
CA PRO A 2 45.34 30.01 -10.31
C PRO A 2 44.96 28.54 -10.41
N ARG A 3 44.15 28.04 -9.45
CA ARG A 3 43.61 26.68 -9.45
C ARG A 3 42.60 26.54 -10.58
N SER A 4 42.80 25.53 -11.43
CA SER A 4 41.87 25.18 -12.49
C SER A 4 40.48 24.86 -11.91
N PRO A 5 39.36 25.29 -12.55
CA PRO A 5 38.03 24.94 -12.09
C PRO A 5 37.80 23.47 -12.23
N VAL A 6 37.41 22.83 -11.13
CA VAL A 6 36.96 21.43 -11.10
C VAL A 6 35.72 21.33 -12.01
N LYS A 7 35.80 20.61 -13.13
CA LYS A 7 34.65 20.32 -13.99
C LYS A 7 33.62 19.57 -13.18
N ALA A 8 32.45 20.17 -13.02
CA ALA A 8 31.31 19.50 -12.44
C ALA A 8 30.99 18.22 -13.25
N VAL A 9 31.20 17.07 -12.63
CA VAL A 9 30.80 15.78 -13.19
C VAL A 9 29.28 15.80 -13.23
N ARG A 10 28.69 15.88 -14.41
CA ARG A 10 27.25 15.65 -14.63
C ARG A 10 26.95 14.23 -14.18
N ARG A 11 26.37 14.08 -12.99
CA ARG A 11 25.84 12.82 -12.52
C ARG A 11 24.64 12.50 -13.42
N VAL A 12 24.80 11.55 -14.33
CA VAL A 12 23.67 10.99 -15.05
C VAL A 12 22.91 10.16 -14.00
N GLU A 13 21.81 10.70 -13.51
CA GLU A 13 20.89 9.92 -12.67
C GLU A 13 20.32 8.80 -13.54
N LYS A 14 20.85 7.60 -13.36
CA LYS A 14 20.22 6.39 -13.91
C LYS A 14 18.91 6.19 -13.15
N VAL A 15 17.81 6.58 -13.76
CA VAL A 15 16.47 6.26 -13.25
C VAL A 15 16.24 4.77 -13.54
N PHE A 16 16.26 3.96 -12.51
CA PHE A 16 15.87 2.57 -12.62
C PHE A 16 14.34 2.47 -12.58
N PRO A 17 13.70 1.69 -13.49
CA PRO A 17 12.27 1.49 -13.43
C PRO A 17 11.90 0.80 -12.12
N ARG A 18 10.83 1.26 -11.48
CA ARG A 18 10.25 0.55 -10.35
C ARG A 18 9.67 -0.77 -10.84
N VAL A 19 10.06 -1.87 -10.22
CA VAL A 19 9.56 -3.21 -10.54
C VAL A 19 8.93 -3.80 -9.28
N SER A 20 7.70 -4.30 -9.43
CA SER A 20 7.03 -5.03 -8.35
C SER A 20 7.72 -6.38 -8.13
N PRO A 21 7.93 -6.83 -6.88
CA PRO A 21 8.43 -8.19 -6.63
C PRO A 21 7.45 -9.27 -7.11
N LEU A 22 6.19 -8.93 -7.33
CA LEU A 22 5.16 -9.85 -7.82
C LEU A 22 5.03 -9.89 -9.35
N THR A 23 5.91 -9.21 -10.10
CA THR A 23 5.82 -9.15 -11.57
C THR A 23 5.79 -10.54 -12.20
N GLU A 24 6.60 -11.48 -11.70
CA GLU A 24 6.65 -12.85 -12.23
C GLU A 24 5.53 -13.75 -11.67
N ALA A 25 5.08 -13.50 -10.44
CA ALA A 25 4.05 -14.29 -9.77
C ALA A 25 2.63 -13.88 -10.18
N ALA A 26 2.38 -12.59 -10.39
CA ALA A 26 1.06 -12.04 -10.71
C ALA A 26 0.80 -12.03 -12.22
N LYS A 27 0.85 -13.18 -12.85
CA LYS A 27 0.52 -13.32 -14.29
C LYS A 27 -0.96 -13.03 -14.50
N GLN A 28 -1.26 -12.17 -15.47
CA GLN A 28 -2.63 -11.87 -15.86
C GLN A 28 -3.35 -13.13 -16.34
N GLY A 29 -4.61 -13.25 -15.97
CA GLY A 29 -5.41 -14.40 -16.37
C GLY A 29 -6.54 -14.68 -15.38
N ARG A 30 -7.31 -15.72 -15.73
CA ARG A 30 -8.37 -16.26 -14.88
C ARG A 30 -7.92 -17.61 -14.32
N PHE A 31 -8.20 -17.85 -13.06
CA PHE A 31 -7.74 -19.01 -12.29
C PHE A 31 -8.86 -19.51 -11.36
N GLY A 32 -8.70 -20.74 -10.87
CA GLY A 32 -9.63 -21.36 -9.93
C GLY A 32 -10.89 -21.91 -10.61
N ALA A 33 -12.07 -21.67 -10.06
CA ALA A 33 -13.31 -22.26 -10.53
C ALA A 33 -13.56 -22.05 -12.04
N ASP A 34 -13.68 -23.13 -12.78
CA ASP A 34 -13.75 -23.13 -14.26
C ASP A 34 -15.05 -22.55 -14.83
N LYS A 35 -16.13 -22.49 -14.03
CA LYS A 35 -17.47 -22.05 -14.47
C LYS A 35 -18.04 -20.97 -13.56
N GLY A 36 -18.76 -20.03 -14.18
CA GLY A 36 -19.46 -18.96 -13.46
C GLY A 36 -18.72 -17.62 -13.48
N GLU A 37 -19.24 -16.65 -12.75
CA GLU A 37 -18.61 -15.35 -12.58
C GLU A 37 -17.40 -15.45 -11.66
N VAL A 38 -16.41 -14.58 -11.91
CA VAL A 38 -15.23 -14.48 -11.08
C VAL A 38 -15.60 -13.87 -9.74
N GLY A 39 -15.32 -14.58 -8.65
CA GLY A 39 -15.65 -14.14 -7.31
C GLY A 39 -14.82 -12.94 -6.83
N VAL A 40 -13.56 -12.86 -7.28
CA VAL A 40 -12.64 -11.76 -6.93
C VAL A 40 -11.68 -11.43 -8.06
N ALA A 41 -11.24 -10.17 -8.11
CA ALA A 41 -10.14 -9.69 -8.95
C ALA A 41 -8.98 -9.22 -8.06
N LEU A 42 -7.77 -9.54 -8.48
CA LEU A 42 -6.50 -9.18 -7.85
C LEU A 42 -5.75 -8.22 -8.75
N THR A 43 -5.36 -7.06 -8.21
CA THR A 43 -4.56 -6.06 -8.93
C THR A 43 -3.36 -5.67 -8.08
N ILE A 44 -2.18 -5.66 -8.67
CA ILE A 44 -1.00 -5.10 -8.01
C ILE A 44 -1.01 -3.59 -8.21
N ARG A 45 -1.19 -2.84 -7.13
CA ARG A 45 -1.14 -1.38 -7.18
C ARG A 45 0.32 -0.92 -7.26
N HIS A 46 0.81 -0.78 -8.48
CA HIS A 46 2.20 -0.42 -8.74
C HIS A 46 2.32 0.46 -9.99
N PRO A 47 3.12 1.54 -9.97
CA PRO A 47 3.86 2.06 -8.82
C PRO A 47 2.99 2.88 -7.86
N LEU A 48 3.27 2.77 -6.56
CA LEU A 48 2.67 3.61 -5.52
C LEU A 48 3.76 4.36 -4.75
N SER A 49 3.47 5.60 -4.36
CA SER A 49 4.25 6.31 -3.35
C SER A 49 3.58 6.10 -1.98
N ILE A 50 4.32 5.56 -1.03
CA ILE A 50 3.85 5.26 0.33
C ILE A 50 4.80 5.88 1.32
N VAL A 51 4.30 6.77 2.16
CA VAL A 51 5.10 7.46 3.16
C VAL A 51 4.50 7.22 4.54
N THR A 52 5.31 6.73 5.48
CA THR A 52 4.93 6.66 6.90
C THR A 52 5.15 8.02 7.54
N VAL A 53 4.15 8.46 8.28
CA VAL A 53 4.16 9.70 9.05
C VAL A 53 3.81 9.37 10.49
N ILE A 54 4.69 9.74 11.43
CA ILE A 54 4.52 9.50 12.88
C ILE A 54 4.58 10.85 13.59
N ALA A 55 3.53 11.19 14.33
CA ALA A 55 3.50 12.44 15.09
C ALA A 55 4.62 12.51 16.13
N ARG A 56 5.23 13.67 16.29
CA ARG A 56 6.10 13.95 17.42
C ARG A 56 5.28 14.16 18.69
N LYS A 57 5.89 13.93 19.84
CA LYS A 57 5.24 14.08 21.15
C LYS A 57 4.46 15.40 21.25
N GLY A 58 3.17 15.31 21.54
CA GLY A 58 2.26 16.45 21.67
C GLY A 58 1.86 17.13 20.36
N LYS A 59 2.15 16.55 19.19
CA LYS A 59 1.85 17.13 17.88
C LYS A 59 0.77 16.37 17.10
N ALA A 60 0.13 15.34 17.68
CA ALA A 60 -0.84 14.50 17.00
C ALA A 60 -1.99 15.31 16.39
N LYS A 61 -2.65 16.18 17.17
CA LYS A 61 -3.77 16.99 16.68
C LYS A 61 -3.39 17.91 15.50
N ALA A 62 -2.26 18.61 15.62
CA ALA A 62 -1.78 19.49 14.55
C ALA A 62 -1.42 18.70 13.29
N LEU A 63 -0.87 17.49 13.45
CA LEU A 63 -0.61 16.58 12.33
C LEU A 63 -1.91 16.16 11.65
N GLU A 64 -2.92 15.73 12.41
CA GLU A 64 -4.21 15.28 11.86
C GLU A 64 -4.89 16.38 11.04
N GLU A 65 -4.88 17.62 11.52
CA GLU A 65 -5.43 18.77 10.80
C GLU A 65 -4.76 18.98 9.45
N ILE A 66 -3.43 18.85 9.38
CA ILE A 66 -2.68 18.98 8.13
C ILE A 66 -2.96 17.78 7.22
N LEU A 67 -2.97 16.55 7.75
CA LEU A 67 -3.23 15.35 6.97
C LEU A 67 -4.64 15.36 6.38
N ALA A 68 -5.65 15.83 7.11
CA ALA A 68 -7.02 15.97 6.62
C ALA A 68 -7.15 16.97 5.46
N ALA A 69 -6.25 17.96 5.40
CA ALA A 69 -6.22 18.97 4.35
C ALA A 69 -5.44 18.52 3.10
N LEU A 70 -4.75 17.37 3.12
CA LEU A 70 -4.00 16.87 1.97
C LEU A 70 -4.93 16.57 0.78
N ARG A 71 -4.45 16.91 -0.41
CA ARG A 71 -5.14 16.62 -1.69
C ARG A 71 -4.24 15.76 -2.57
N GLY A 72 -4.84 14.91 -3.40
CA GLY A 72 -4.10 14.01 -4.30
C GLY A 72 -3.37 12.87 -3.60
N SER A 73 -3.72 12.61 -2.34
CA SER A 73 -3.20 11.50 -1.53
C SER A 73 -4.29 10.94 -0.64
N THR A 74 -4.21 9.67 -0.32
CA THR A 74 -5.08 9.01 0.67
C THR A 74 -4.31 8.87 1.97
N VAL A 75 -4.91 9.33 3.07
CA VAL A 75 -4.36 9.16 4.42
C VAL A 75 -5.02 7.94 5.06
N GLN A 76 -4.21 7.02 5.56
CA GLN A 76 -4.64 5.76 6.14
C GLN A 76 -4.08 5.63 7.56
N TRP A 77 -4.92 5.36 8.53
CA TRP A 77 -4.49 5.09 9.89
C TRP A 77 -3.61 3.82 9.94
N ALA A 78 -2.46 3.88 10.58
CA ALA A 78 -1.51 2.78 10.65
C ALA A 78 -1.04 2.47 12.09
N GLY A 79 -1.65 3.10 13.08
CA GLY A 79 -1.35 2.92 14.50
C GLY A 79 -1.60 4.21 15.29
N PRO A 80 -1.45 4.19 16.62
CA PRO A 80 -1.51 5.40 17.45
C PRO A 80 -0.51 6.44 16.92
N ASP A 81 -1.00 7.64 16.61
CA ASP A 81 -0.21 8.76 16.09
C ASP A 81 0.57 8.44 14.79
N GLN A 82 0.22 7.37 14.10
CA GLN A 82 0.90 6.90 12.89
C GLN A 82 -0.06 6.76 11.71
N TYR A 83 0.39 7.23 10.55
CA TYR A 83 -0.39 7.22 9.31
C TYR A 83 0.48 6.79 8.13
N TYR A 84 -0.15 6.15 7.13
CA TYR A 84 0.38 6.08 5.78
C TYR A 84 -0.28 7.15 4.92
N VAL A 85 0.55 7.89 4.19
CA VAL A 85 0.11 8.76 3.10
C VAL A 85 0.45 8.05 1.81
N VAL A 86 -0.58 7.74 1.02
CA VAL A 86 -0.46 6.96 -0.21
C VAL A 86 -0.88 7.81 -1.40
N ALA A 87 -0.08 7.84 -2.44
CA ALA A 87 -0.39 8.55 -3.68
C ALA A 87 0.00 7.74 -4.91
N GLU A 88 -0.80 7.87 -5.96
CA GLU A 88 -0.51 7.34 -7.29
C GLU A 88 0.20 8.38 -8.16
N SER A 89 0.87 7.91 -9.21
CA SER A 89 1.43 8.78 -10.26
C SER A 89 2.36 9.89 -9.77
N ARG A 90 3.03 9.70 -8.61
CA ARG A 90 4.06 10.63 -8.11
C ARG A 90 5.44 10.17 -8.56
N GLY A 91 6.30 11.13 -8.90
CA GLY A 91 7.71 10.86 -9.17
C GLY A 91 8.42 10.23 -7.97
N GLU A 92 9.54 9.57 -8.23
CA GLU A 92 10.36 8.91 -7.19
C GLU A 92 10.72 9.88 -6.07
N GLY A 93 10.38 9.51 -4.83
CA GLY A 93 10.67 10.32 -3.63
C GLY A 93 9.91 11.65 -3.51
N ALA A 94 9.12 12.07 -4.53
CA ALA A 94 8.47 13.37 -4.54
C ALA A 94 7.50 13.55 -3.36
N LEU A 95 6.66 12.54 -3.10
CA LEU A 95 5.72 12.58 -1.97
C LEU A 95 6.47 12.68 -0.62
N TYR A 96 7.58 11.95 -0.47
CA TYR A 96 8.41 12.01 0.72
C TYR A 96 9.01 13.40 0.94
N CYS A 97 9.58 14.02 -0.11
CA CYS A 97 10.16 15.36 -0.02
C CYS A 97 9.11 16.40 0.37
N ASP A 98 7.94 16.38 -0.28
CA ASP A 98 6.84 17.29 0.01
C ASP A 98 6.35 17.17 1.46
N LEU A 99 6.16 15.94 1.94
CA LEU A 99 5.70 15.70 3.32
C LEU A 99 6.76 16.04 4.35
N ARG A 100 8.03 15.74 4.08
CA ARG A 100 9.14 16.07 4.98
C ARG A 100 9.26 17.57 5.19
N GLU A 101 9.09 18.37 4.16
CA GLU A 101 9.10 19.82 4.25
C GLU A 101 7.85 20.32 5.00
N LYS A 102 6.66 19.88 4.57
CA LYS A 102 5.38 20.33 5.11
C LYS A 102 5.17 19.96 6.58
N LEU A 103 5.71 18.82 7.03
CA LEU A 103 5.56 18.30 8.37
C LEU A 103 6.81 18.52 9.26
N ALA A 104 7.71 19.40 8.84
CA ALA A 104 8.91 19.72 9.61
C ALA A 104 8.57 20.15 11.04
N GLY A 105 9.19 19.52 12.05
CA GLY A 105 8.91 19.77 13.46
C GLY A 105 7.62 19.14 14.02
N LEU A 106 6.72 18.63 13.19
CA LEU A 106 5.44 18.01 13.60
C LEU A 106 5.49 16.49 13.59
N ALA A 107 6.15 15.90 12.62
CA ALA A 107 6.21 14.46 12.45
C ALA A 107 7.58 13.97 12.01
N SER A 108 7.81 12.66 12.21
CA SER A 108 8.84 11.90 11.54
C SER A 108 8.25 11.31 10.26
N VAL A 109 8.98 11.42 9.15
CA VAL A 109 8.53 11.02 7.83
C VAL A 109 9.51 10.01 7.24
N THR A 110 9.03 8.90 6.73
CA THR A 110 9.85 7.83 6.15
C THR A 110 9.23 7.32 4.85
N ASP A 111 10.02 7.26 3.78
CA ASP A 111 9.59 6.68 2.52
C ASP A 111 9.53 5.14 2.64
N GLN A 112 8.38 4.57 2.33
CA GLN A 112 8.10 3.13 2.33
C GLN A 112 7.76 2.60 0.93
N SER A 113 7.87 3.42 -0.10
CA SER A 113 7.44 3.10 -1.47
C SER A 113 8.09 1.82 -2.03
N HIS A 114 9.32 1.53 -1.62
CA HIS A 114 10.02 0.30 -1.98
C HIS A 114 9.96 -0.80 -0.91
N GLY A 115 9.54 -0.46 0.29
CA GLY A 115 9.45 -1.39 1.42
C GLY A 115 8.15 -2.18 1.46
N ARG A 116 7.15 -1.76 0.69
CA ARG A 116 5.81 -2.37 0.72
C ARG A 116 5.29 -2.71 -0.66
N VAL A 117 4.40 -3.70 -0.69
CA VAL A 117 3.60 -4.09 -1.85
C VAL A 117 2.14 -3.95 -1.46
N VAL A 118 1.34 -3.39 -2.35
CA VAL A 118 -0.11 -3.27 -2.15
C VAL A 118 -0.82 -4.10 -3.20
N ILE A 119 -1.60 -5.05 -2.72
CA ILE A 119 -2.48 -5.89 -3.55
C ILE A 119 -3.91 -5.41 -3.31
N ARG A 120 -4.61 -5.05 -4.37
CA ARG A 120 -6.03 -4.76 -4.32
C ARG A 120 -6.83 -6.02 -4.59
N LEU A 121 -7.73 -6.35 -3.68
CA LEU A 121 -8.69 -7.43 -3.78
C LEU A 121 -10.08 -6.80 -3.98
N THR A 122 -10.74 -7.12 -5.08
CA THR A 122 -12.05 -6.57 -5.43
C THR A 122 -13.02 -7.70 -5.81
N GLY A 123 -14.27 -7.56 -5.47
CA GLY A 123 -15.35 -8.49 -5.89
C GLY A 123 -16.22 -9.00 -4.76
N PRO A 124 -17.37 -9.60 -5.07
CA PRO A 124 -18.40 -9.98 -4.09
C PRO A 124 -17.91 -11.01 -3.06
N LYS A 125 -16.85 -11.76 -3.37
CA LYS A 125 -16.26 -12.77 -2.46
C LYS A 125 -15.03 -12.27 -1.69
N SER A 126 -14.66 -10.99 -1.82
CA SER A 126 -13.47 -10.41 -1.15
C SER A 126 -13.49 -10.66 0.36
N ARG A 127 -14.61 -10.45 1.02
CA ARG A 127 -14.74 -10.69 2.48
C ARG A 127 -14.59 -12.17 2.82
N ALA A 128 -15.16 -13.06 2.02
CA ALA A 128 -15.07 -14.50 2.24
C ALA A 128 -13.62 -15.00 2.11
N VAL A 129 -12.86 -14.48 1.14
CA VAL A 129 -11.42 -14.77 1.00
C VAL A 129 -10.65 -14.29 2.23
N LEU A 130 -10.84 -13.03 2.64
CA LEU A 130 -10.12 -12.44 3.76
C LEU A 130 -10.46 -13.11 5.10
N ALA A 131 -11.71 -13.48 5.32
CA ALA A 131 -12.18 -14.15 6.55
C ALA A 131 -11.46 -15.48 6.83
N LYS A 132 -10.85 -16.10 5.83
CA LYS A 132 -10.06 -17.33 6.00
C LYS A 132 -8.73 -17.11 6.73
N GLY A 133 -8.24 -15.87 6.80
CA GLY A 133 -6.90 -15.60 7.34
C GLY A 133 -6.79 -14.44 8.33
N THR A 134 -7.86 -13.66 8.54
CA THR A 134 -7.82 -12.52 9.48
C THR A 134 -8.80 -12.70 10.63
N PRO A 135 -8.44 -12.28 11.85
CA PRO A 135 -9.35 -12.28 13.00
C PRO A 135 -10.28 -11.03 13.02
N ILE A 136 -10.11 -10.10 12.07
CA ILE A 136 -10.92 -8.88 12.02
C ILE A 136 -12.34 -9.19 11.55
N ASP A 137 -13.33 -8.64 12.23
CA ASP A 137 -14.69 -8.61 11.72
C ASP A 137 -14.78 -7.64 10.54
N LEU A 138 -14.99 -8.22 9.36
CA LEU A 138 -15.11 -7.48 8.10
C LEU A 138 -16.56 -7.13 7.76
N HIS A 139 -17.50 -7.33 8.70
CA HIS A 139 -18.88 -6.91 8.50
C HIS A 139 -18.93 -5.39 8.17
N PRO A 140 -19.76 -4.95 7.23
CA PRO A 140 -19.80 -3.55 6.81
C PRO A 140 -20.01 -2.53 7.93
N ASN A 141 -20.71 -2.89 8.99
CA ASN A 141 -20.94 -2.03 10.14
C ASN A 141 -19.70 -1.88 11.03
N GLU A 142 -18.89 -2.95 11.14
CA GLU A 142 -17.69 -2.99 11.98
C GLU A 142 -16.44 -2.51 11.23
N PHE A 143 -16.40 -2.75 9.91
CA PHE A 143 -15.31 -2.33 9.03
C PHE A 143 -15.86 -1.52 7.86
N PRO A 144 -16.32 -0.27 8.09
CA PRO A 144 -16.89 0.60 7.05
C PRO A 144 -15.85 1.03 6.01
N ILE A 145 -16.31 1.55 4.88
CA ILE A 145 -15.45 2.13 3.84
C ILE A 145 -14.57 3.23 4.44
N GLY A 146 -13.28 3.23 4.10
CA GLY A 146 -12.26 4.11 4.66
C GLY A 146 -11.62 3.60 5.97
N ARG A 147 -12.18 2.56 6.59
CA ARG A 147 -11.56 1.93 7.76
C ARG A 147 -10.25 1.26 7.38
N CYS A 148 -9.27 1.42 8.27
CA CYS A 148 -7.96 0.76 8.18
C CYS A 148 -7.68 -0.03 9.45
N ALA A 149 -6.88 -1.08 9.35
CA ALA A 149 -6.39 -1.87 10.46
C ALA A 149 -4.99 -2.41 10.18
N VAL A 150 -4.18 -2.46 11.22
CA VAL A 150 -2.95 -3.24 11.22
C VAL A 150 -3.27 -4.58 11.88
N THR A 151 -3.14 -5.65 11.13
CA THR A 151 -3.56 -6.99 11.56
C THR A 151 -2.62 -8.06 11.04
N GLN A 152 -2.91 -9.31 11.38
CA GLN A 152 -2.31 -10.45 10.72
C GLN A 152 -3.30 -11.07 9.74
N ILE A 153 -2.80 -11.44 8.56
CA ILE A 153 -3.49 -12.30 7.60
C ILE A 153 -2.52 -13.42 7.25
N ALA A 154 -2.92 -14.67 7.39
CA ALA A 154 -2.05 -15.82 7.17
C ALA A 154 -0.73 -15.75 7.97
N HIS A 155 -0.78 -15.29 9.22
CA HIS A 155 0.37 -15.06 10.11
C HIS A 155 1.34 -13.95 9.66
N LEU A 156 1.06 -13.25 8.56
CA LEU A 156 1.86 -12.13 8.06
C LEU A 156 1.25 -10.80 8.50
N GLY A 157 2.10 -9.84 8.87
CA GLY A 157 1.66 -8.48 9.21
C GLY A 157 1.16 -7.74 7.97
N VAL A 158 -0.11 -7.36 7.98
CA VAL A 158 -0.79 -6.68 6.88
C VAL A 158 -1.42 -5.39 7.38
N HIS A 159 -1.24 -4.31 6.63
CA HIS A 159 -2.09 -3.14 6.76
C HIS A 159 -3.26 -3.31 5.78
N LEU A 160 -4.45 -3.46 6.32
CA LEU A 160 -5.70 -3.68 5.61
C LEU A 160 -6.47 -2.37 5.56
N SER A 161 -6.93 -1.95 4.38
CA SER A 161 -7.86 -0.83 4.24
C SER A 161 -9.03 -1.19 3.34
N ARG A 162 -10.24 -0.74 3.70
CA ARG A 162 -11.43 -0.92 2.87
C ARG A 162 -11.62 0.31 1.98
N ALA A 163 -11.32 0.15 0.69
CA ALA A 163 -11.35 1.25 -0.28
C ALA A 163 -12.77 1.50 -0.86
N ALA A 164 -13.59 0.44 -0.98
CA ALA A 164 -14.98 0.50 -1.44
C ALA A 164 -15.80 -0.66 -0.85
N ALA A 165 -17.06 -0.83 -1.25
CA ALA A 165 -17.98 -1.83 -0.69
C ALA A 165 -17.36 -3.24 -0.66
N ASP A 166 -16.80 -3.68 -1.79
CA ASP A 166 -16.17 -5.00 -1.97
C ASP A 166 -14.71 -4.86 -2.45
N THR A 167 -14.02 -3.80 -2.01
CA THR A 167 -12.65 -3.51 -2.41
C THR A 167 -11.78 -3.28 -1.19
N TYR A 168 -10.70 -4.04 -1.09
CA TYR A 168 -9.73 -3.98 -0.01
C TYR A 168 -8.32 -3.82 -0.56
N ASP A 169 -7.53 -2.95 0.04
CA ASP A 169 -6.10 -2.82 -0.22
C ASP A 169 -5.32 -3.51 0.90
N LEU A 170 -4.45 -4.42 0.51
CA LEU A 170 -3.65 -5.28 1.38
C LEU A 170 -2.19 -4.89 1.21
N SER A 171 -1.66 -4.14 2.18
CA SER A 171 -0.27 -3.69 2.16
C SER A 171 0.59 -4.59 3.03
N VAL A 172 1.52 -5.29 2.42
CA VAL A 172 2.49 -6.18 3.09
C VAL A 172 3.92 -5.67 2.91
N PHE A 173 4.83 -6.11 3.76
CA PHE A 173 6.25 -5.87 3.52
C PHE A 173 6.72 -6.58 2.25
N ARG A 174 7.58 -5.93 1.49
CA ARG A 174 8.12 -6.44 0.23
C ARG A 174 8.67 -7.87 0.36
N SER A 175 9.37 -8.17 1.45
CA SER A 175 9.96 -9.49 1.71
C SER A 175 8.95 -10.62 1.90
N PHE A 176 7.70 -10.31 2.22
CA PHE A 176 6.64 -11.29 2.41
C PHE A 176 5.62 -11.32 1.27
N SER A 177 5.84 -10.54 0.23
CA SER A 177 4.84 -10.36 -0.84
C SER A 177 4.54 -11.64 -1.60
N GLU A 178 5.53 -12.48 -1.90
CA GLU A 178 5.34 -13.75 -2.62
C GLU A 178 4.56 -14.75 -1.77
N SER A 179 4.95 -14.96 -0.51
CA SER A 179 4.24 -15.87 0.40
C SER A 179 2.80 -15.41 0.65
N PHE A 180 2.59 -14.09 0.74
CA PHE A 180 1.24 -13.54 0.89
C PHE A 180 0.41 -13.70 -0.39
N TRP A 181 1.02 -13.53 -1.56
CA TRP A 181 0.37 -13.73 -2.86
C TRP A 181 -0.07 -15.18 -3.04
N GLU A 182 0.81 -16.15 -2.72
CA GLU A 182 0.51 -17.58 -2.78
C GLU A 182 -0.69 -17.93 -1.88
N TRP A 183 -0.68 -17.47 -0.63
CA TRP A 183 -1.82 -17.66 0.25
C TRP A 183 -3.11 -17.05 -0.30
N LEU A 184 -3.05 -15.80 -0.77
CA LEU A 184 -4.22 -15.07 -1.23
C LEU A 184 -4.86 -15.73 -2.45
N THR A 185 -4.04 -16.17 -3.41
CA THR A 185 -4.51 -16.88 -4.60
C THR A 185 -5.11 -18.24 -4.26
N THR A 186 -4.45 -19.02 -3.39
CA THR A 186 -5.00 -20.30 -2.89
C THR A 186 -6.35 -20.12 -2.21
N MET A 187 -6.52 -19.10 -1.37
CA MET A 187 -7.80 -18.83 -0.71
C MET A 187 -8.89 -18.32 -1.67
N ALA A 188 -8.49 -17.75 -2.79
CA ALA A 188 -9.41 -17.24 -3.82
C ALA A 188 -9.87 -18.31 -4.82
N GLU A 189 -9.13 -19.41 -4.97
CA GLU A 189 -9.37 -20.46 -5.99
C GLU A 189 -10.81 -21.00 -5.97
N GLU A 190 -11.38 -21.26 -4.80
CA GLU A 190 -12.73 -21.82 -4.68
C GLU A 190 -13.82 -20.88 -5.24
N PHE A 191 -13.56 -19.58 -5.25
CA PHE A 191 -14.48 -18.56 -5.75
C PHE A 191 -14.21 -18.19 -7.21
N GLY A 192 -13.12 -18.69 -7.79
CA GLY A 192 -12.56 -18.21 -9.03
C GLY A 192 -11.99 -16.80 -8.87
N TYR A 193 -10.79 -16.56 -9.38
CA TYR A 193 -10.18 -15.25 -9.34
C TYR A 193 -9.58 -14.84 -10.69
N GLN A 194 -9.46 -13.54 -10.88
CA GLN A 194 -8.79 -12.93 -12.04
C GLN A 194 -7.65 -12.05 -11.55
N VAL A 195 -6.51 -12.12 -12.23
CA VAL A 195 -5.40 -11.18 -12.08
C VAL A 195 -5.47 -10.17 -13.21
N VAL A 196 -5.56 -8.87 -12.88
CA VAL A 196 -5.75 -7.75 -13.81
C VAL A 196 -4.69 -6.67 -13.64
#